data_3889ee71104d18b472e9bb6f2e946bbf
#
_entry.id   3889ee71104d18b472e9bb6f2e946bbf
#
_cell.length_a   1.000
_cell.length_b   1.000
_cell.length_c   1.000
_cell.angle_alpha   90.00
_cell.angle_beta   90.00
_cell.angle_gamma   90.00
#
_symmetry.space_group_name_H-M   'P 1'
#
loop_
_entity.id
_entity.type
_entity.pdbx_description
1 polymer ?
#
loop_
_entity_poly.entity_id
_entity_poly.type
_entity_poly.pdbx_seq_one_letter_code
_entity_poly.pdbx_strand_id
1 'polypeptide(L)'
;MKLAIVTLFISLFFSFYTIAQQTLPPTIEPLNENLEPDSIHNDDDALEIDSLKLKADESFYKNIWNSTQIRYPVNTLPNKNDTVVISLIGSNDNQFVAPVKGQILSKYGIRHRRMHTGTDIRLNAGDTVRSAFDGRVRLAKRFSGYGNLVLVRHNNGLETIYAHLSKICVNVNDTVKAGDLVGLGGRTGRATCNHLHFETRLFGEPFDSNKYIDFETSTLRADKVYYKNKQFETDLNNLKNKSAQAGNQMLATDGGASKHVIRKGDNLWTIAKRYNTTVKKLCTANNITASKTLKIGSVLQIN
;
A
#
# COMPACT_ATOMS: atom_id res chain seq x y z
N MET A 1 2.60 67.40 -35.01
CA MET A 1 1.12 67.35 -35.06
C MET A 1 0.73 66.30 -36.07
N LYS A 2 0.29 65.12 -35.65
CA LYS A 2 -0.60 64.21 -36.41
C LYS A 2 -1.30 63.34 -35.39
N LEU A 3 -2.60 63.53 -35.32
CA LEU A 3 -3.59 62.86 -34.47
C LEU A 3 -3.89 61.50 -35.10
N ALA A 4 -3.79 60.40 -34.34
CA ALA A 4 -4.25 59.08 -34.77
C ALA A 4 -5.52 58.74 -34.02
N ILE A 5 -6.58 58.53 -34.78
CA ILE A 5 -7.94 58.16 -34.35
C ILE A 5 -7.94 56.68 -34.09
N VAL A 6 -8.31 56.27 -32.87
CA VAL A 6 -8.54 54.86 -32.51
C VAL A 6 -10.06 54.62 -32.70
N THR A 7 -10.39 53.78 -33.67
CA THR A 7 -11.75 53.29 -33.91
C THR A 7 -12.07 52.05 -33.07
N LEU A 8 -13.01 52.18 -32.19
CA LEU A 8 -13.53 51.11 -31.32
C LEU A 8 -14.60 50.32 -32.09
N PHE A 9 -14.36 49.04 -32.41
CA PHE A 9 -15.41 48.14 -32.90
C PHE A 9 -16.10 47.42 -31.72
N ILE A 10 -17.36 47.76 -31.49
CA ILE A 10 -18.27 47.04 -30.61
C ILE A 10 -19.11 46.09 -31.49
N SER A 11 -18.86 44.79 -31.37
CA SER A 11 -19.71 43.77 -31.98
C SER A 11 -20.73 43.26 -30.93
N LEU A 12 -22.00 43.60 -31.15
CA LEU A 12 -23.13 43.03 -30.42
C LEU A 12 -23.37 41.60 -30.93
N PHE A 13 -23.25 40.61 -30.04
CA PHE A 13 -23.81 39.28 -30.29
C PHE A 13 -25.22 39.19 -29.67
N PHE A 14 -26.20 39.06 -30.53
CA PHE A 14 -27.58 38.67 -30.16
C PHE A 14 -27.59 37.16 -29.91
N SER A 15 -27.86 36.75 -28.67
CA SER A 15 -28.19 35.36 -28.34
C SER A 15 -29.68 35.11 -28.60
N PHE A 16 -29.94 34.19 -29.50
CA PHE A 16 -31.29 33.63 -29.69
C PHE A 16 -31.54 32.59 -28.59
N TYR A 17 -32.51 32.86 -27.73
CA TYR A 17 -33.09 31.90 -26.79
C TYR A 17 -34.13 31.06 -27.56
N THR A 18 -33.82 29.79 -27.80
CA THR A 18 -34.81 28.78 -28.21
C THR A 18 -35.38 28.10 -26.98
N ILE A 19 -36.66 28.28 -26.75
CA ILE A 19 -37.45 27.58 -25.73
C ILE A 19 -37.65 26.14 -26.22
N ALA A 20 -36.99 25.18 -25.57
CA ALA A 20 -37.27 23.76 -25.76
C ALA A 20 -38.50 23.37 -24.91
N GLN A 21 -39.57 22.94 -25.55
CA GLN A 21 -40.74 22.35 -24.89
C GLN A 21 -40.34 21.05 -24.18
N GLN A 22 -40.61 21.01 -22.88
CA GLN A 22 -40.50 19.78 -22.08
C GLN A 22 -41.62 18.82 -22.49
N THR A 23 -41.28 17.70 -23.10
CA THR A 23 -42.16 16.54 -23.23
C THR A 23 -42.08 15.74 -21.94
N LEU A 24 -43.22 15.47 -21.31
CA LEU A 24 -43.34 14.61 -20.14
C LEU A 24 -42.87 13.18 -20.48
N PRO A 25 -42.21 12.49 -19.54
CA PRO A 25 -41.80 11.08 -19.74
C PRO A 25 -43.03 10.16 -19.75
N PRO A 26 -43.00 9.06 -20.48
CA PRO A 26 -44.11 8.11 -20.55
C PRO A 26 -44.35 7.44 -19.20
N THR A 27 -45.60 7.25 -18.87
CA THR A 27 -46.10 6.54 -17.68
C THR A 27 -45.56 5.11 -17.65
N ILE A 28 -44.91 4.75 -16.55
CA ILE A 28 -44.41 3.37 -16.30
C ILE A 28 -45.62 2.53 -15.85
N GLU A 29 -45.98 1.52 -16.64
CA GLU A 29 -46.89 0.46 -16.20
C GLU A 29 -46.30 -0.37 -15.08
N PRO A 30 -47.08 -0.87 -14.11
CA PRO A 30 -46.56 -1.70 -13.02
C PRO A 30 -46.14 -3.06 -13.57
N LEU A 31 -44.86 -3.40 -13.39
CA LEU A 31 -44.31 -4.73 -13.65
C LEU A 31 -44.87 -5.74 -12.64
N ASN A 32 -45.39 -6.80 -13.18
CA ASN A 32 -46.00 -7.97 -12.56
C ASN A 32 -45.06 -8.60 -11.50
N GLU A 33 -45.56 -8.68 -10.26
CA GLU A 33 -44.97 -9.48 -9.18
C GLU A 33 -45.14 -10.97 -9.46
N ASN A 34 -44.11 -11.62 -9.97
CA ASN A 34 -43.89 -13.07 -9.85
C ASN A 34 -42.44 -13.37 -10.23
N LEU A 35 -41.50 -13.11 -9.33
CA LEU A 35 -40.20 -13.76 -9.35
C LEU A 35 -40.00 -14.49 -8.03
N GLU A 36 -39.90 -15.81 -8.12
CA GLU A 36 -39.52 -16.75 -7.08
C GLU A 36 -38.22 -16.31 -6.39
N PRO A 37 -38.04 -16.53 -5.07
CA PRO A 37 -36.83 -16.15 -4.36
C PRO A 37 -35.73 -17.15 -4.68
N ASP A 38 -34.88 -16.82 -5.64
CA ASP A 38 -33.62 -17.53 -5.84
C ASP A 38 -32.57 -17.05 -4.84
N SER A 39 -32.12 -18.05 -4.07
CA SER A 39 -30.86 -18.13 -3.31
C SER A 39 -30.52 -16.96 -2.37
N ILE A 40 -30.75 -17.27 -1.10
CA ILE A 40 -30.16 -16.59 0.06
C ILE A 40 -28.62 -16.57 -0.12
N HIS A 41 -28.09 -15.51 -0.68
CA HIS A 41 -26.72 -15.14 -0.44
C HIS A 41 -26.68 -14.53 0.97
N ASN A 42 -25.91 -15.14 1.85
CA ASN A 42 -25.72 -14.68 3.21
C ASN A 42 -25.07 -13.27 3.20
N ASP A 43 -25.91 -12.23 3.22
CA ASP A 43 -25.52 -10.83 3.39
C ASP A 43 -24.97 -10.53 4.80
N ASP A 44 -25.07 -11.49 5.73
CA ASP A 44 -24.57 -11.36 7.09
C ASP A 44 -23.05 -11.19 7.16
N ASP A 45 -22.30 -11.81 6.24
CA ASP A 45 -20.84 -11.63 6.14
C ASP A 45 -20.46 -10.20 5.68
N ALA A 46 -21.30 -9.54 4.90
CA ALA A 46 -21.05 -8.18 4.40
C ALA A 46 -21.25 -7.12 5.49
N LEU A 47 -22.25 -7.30 6.35
CA LEU A 47 -22.57 -6.40 7.45
C LEU A 47 -21.55 -6.51 8.59
N GLU A 48 -21.04 -7.72 8.90
CA GLU A 48 -19.98 -7.92 9.88
C GLU A 48 -18.63 -7.33 9.44
N ILE A 49 -18.38 -7.33 8.14
CA ILE A 49 -17.20 -6.69 7.55
C ILE A 49 -17.29 -5.17 7.64
N ASP A 50 -18.45 -4.56 7.48
CA ASP A 50 -18.61 -3.08 7.50
C ASP A 50 -18.42 -2.47 8.89
N SER A 51 -18.75 -3.19 9.97
CA SER A 51 -18.51 -2.72 11.34
C SER A 51 -17.04 -2.77 11.76
N LEU A 52 -16.19 -3.51 11.03
CA LEU A 52 -14.76 -3.70 11.34
C LEU A 52 -13.82 -2.93 10.42
N LYS A 53 -14.36 -2.20 9.43
CA LYS A 53 -13.56 -1.50 8.41
C LYS A 53 -13.24 -0.08 8.81
N LEU A 54 -12.03 0.14 9.28
CA LEU A 54 -11.41 1.47 9.20
C LEU A 54 -10.93 1.68 7.77
N LYS A 55 -11.49 2.67 7.07
CA LYS A 55 -10.93 3.12 5.79
C LYS A 55 -9.61 3.83 6.08
N ALA A 56 -8.52 3.38 5.46
CA ALA A 56 -7.29 4.14 5.45
C ALA A 56 -7.50 5.30 4.46
N ASP A 57 -7.95 6.39 4.99
CA ASP A 57 -8.05 7.66 4.30
C ASP A 57 -7.02 8.65 4.86
N GLU A 58 -7.01 9.85 4.34
CA GLU A 58 -6.12 10.90 4.81
C GLU A 58 -6.33 11.23 6.31
N SER A 59 -7.45 10.82 6.92
CA SER A 59 -7.77 11.07 8.33
C SER A 59 -6.72 10.47 9.28
N PHE A 60 -6.12 9.31 8.94
CA PHE A 60 -5.01 8.72 9.69
C PHE A 60 -3.75 9.60 9.72
N TYR A 61 -3.63 10.50 8.75
CA TYR A 61 -2.47 11.38 8.59
C TYR A 61 -2.80 12.86 8.81
N LYS A 62 -4.05 13.18 9.12
CA LYS A 62 -4.57 14.57 9.14
C LYS A 62 -3.68 15.54 9.93
N ASN A 63 -3.05 15.06 10.99
CA ASN A 63 -2.18 15.86 11.85
C ASN A 63 -0.69 15.53 11.67
N ILE A 64 -0.34 14.69 10.68
CA ILE A 64 1.03 14.20 10.50
C ILE A 64 1.48 14.47 9.06
N TRP A 65 2.15 15.59 8.86
CA TRP A 65 2.80 15.94 7.61
C TRP A 65 4.28 16.12 7.83
N ASN A 66 5.09 15.12 7.49
CA ASN A 66 6.53 15.16 7.65
C ASN A 66 7.21 15.19 6.28
N SER A 67 7.79 16.34 5.91
CA SER A 67 8.53 16.55 4.66
C SER A 67 10.04 16.30 4.80
N THR A 68 10.49 15.70 5.90
CA THR A 68 11.91 15.49 6.16
C THR A 68 12.33 14.04 6.19
N GLN A 69 11.46 13.13 6.63
CA GLN A 69 11.76 11.71 6.84
C GLN A 69 10.82 10.82 6.03
N ILE A 70 11.37 9.73 5.47
CA ILE A 70 10.58 8.68 4.81
C ILE A 70 9.70 7.97 5.83
N ARG A 71 10.30 7.47 6.92
CA ARG A 71 9.62 6.81 8.02
C ARG A 71 9.54 7.75 9.21
N TYR A 72 8.38 7.92 9.77
CA TYR A 72 8.14 8.72 10.98
C TYR A 72 7.17 7.98 11.88
N PRO A 73 7.21 8.22 13.20
CA PRO A 73 6.27 7.62 14.15
C PRO A 73 4.84 8.04 13.79
N VAL A 74 3.96 7.09 13.62
CA VAL A 74 2.52 7.31 13.50
C VAL A 74 1.93 6.99 14.87
N ASN A 75 1.49 8.01 15.60
CA ASN A 75 0.98 7.87 16.97
C ASN A 75 -0.39 7.18 17.02
N THR A 76 -1.08 7.10 15.89
CA THR A 76 -2.42 6.51 15.75
C THR A 76 -2.41 5.36 14.76
N LEU A 77 -1.68 4.29 15.09
CA LEU A 77 -1.84 3.03 14.37
C LEU A 77 -3.19 2.42 14.72
N PRO A 78 -3.87 1.76 13.76
CA PRO A 78 -5.04 0.95 14.06
C PRO A 78 -4.72 -0.08 15.15
N ASN A 79 -5.70 -0.42 15.96
CA ASN A 79 -5.54 -1.49 16.94
C ASN A 79 -5.14 -2.79 16.23
N LYS A 80 -4.43 -3.67 16.91
CA LYS A 80 -3.98 -4.95 16.32
C LYS A 80 -5.11 -5.77 15.70
N ASN A 81 -6.32 -5.63 16.25
CA ASN A 81 -7.48 -6.41 15.82
C ASN A 81 -8.22 -5.74 14.65
N ASP A 82 -7.97 -4.47 14.38
CA ASP A 82 -8.66 -3.74 13.34
C ASP A 82 -8.14 -4.15 11.95
N THR A 83 -9.06 -4.29 11.03
CA THR A 83 -8.74 -4.48 9.62
C THR A 83 -8.91 -3.15 8.89
N VAL A 84 -7.82 -2.65 8.31
CA VAL A 84 -7.84 -1.45 7.47
C VAL A 84 -8.04 -1.87 6.03
N VAL A 85 -8.99 -1.26 5.35
CA VAL A 85 -9.26 -1.48 3.93
C VAL A 85 -8.80 -0.27 3.14
N ILE A 86 -7.94 -0.51 2.15
CA ILE A 86 -7.45 0.51 1.23
C ILE A 86 -8.08 0.26 -0.13
N SER A 87 -8.96 1.14 -0.59
CA SER A 87 -9.47 1.11 -1.95
C SER A 87 -8.42 1.66 -2.90
N LEU A 88 -8.03 0.88 -3.90
CA LEU A 88 -7.09 1.28 -4.94
C LEU A 88 -7.81 1.96 -6.10
N ILE A 89 -9.07 1.59 -6.32
CA ILE A 89 -9.99 2.20 -7.27
C ILE A 89 -11.10 2.85 -6.44
N GLY A 90 -11.33 4.13 -6.58
CA GLY A 90 -12.33 4.88 -5.83
C GLY A 90 -13.56 5.18 -6.67
N SER A 91 -14.68 5.48 -6.00
CA SER A 91 -15.91 6.02 -6.61
C SER A 91 -15.73 7.43 -7.19
N ASN A 92 -14.65 8.10 -6.83
CA ASN A 92 -14.31 9.46 -7.25
C ASN A 92 -12.89 9.48 -7.80
N ASP A 93 -12.70 9.17 -9.08
CA ASP A 93 -11.52 9.44 -9.90
C ASP A 93 -10.14 8.88 -9.42
N ASN A 94 -10.08 7.97 -8.47
CA ASN A 94 -8.83 7.28 -8.15
C ASN A 94 -8.47 6.32 -9.31
N GLN A 95 -7.85 6.86 -10.33
CA GLN A 95 -7.28 6.07 -11.41
C GLN A 95 -5.90 5.56 -11.00
N PHE A 96 -5.57 4.36 -11.43
CA PHE A 96 -4.22 3.83 -11.35
C PHE A 96 -3.51 4.04 -12.68
N VAL A 97 -2.30 4.56 -12.63
CA VAL A 97 -1.37 4.59 -13.77
C VAL A 97 -0.06 3.95 -13.34
N ALA A 98 0.42 2.97 -14.08
CA ALA A 98 1.71 2.35 -13.78
C ALA A 98 2.81 3.42 -13.80
N PRO A 99 3.68 3.48 -12.77
CA PRO A 99 4.69 4.55 -12.65
C PRO A 99 5.70 4.53 -13.78
N VAL A 100 5.98 3.36 -14.33
CA VAL A 100 6.81 3.13 -15.50
C VAL A 100 6.41 1.79 -16.12
N LYS A 101 6.56 1.66 -17.42
CA LYS A 101 6.41 0.36 -18.12
C LYS A 101 7.79 -0.26 -18.26
N GLY A 102 7.97 -1.47 -17.71
CA GLY A 102 9.27 -2.14 -17.78
C GLY A 102 9.28 -3.51 -17.09
N GLN A 103 10.32 -4.27 -17.38
CA GLN A 103 10.57 -5.58 -16.77
C GLN A 103 10.96 -5.43 -15.29
N ILE A 104 10.43 -6.28 -14.42
CA ILE A 104 10.86 -6.38 -13.02
C ILE A 104 12.28 -6.95 -12.99
N LEU A 105 13.23 -6.19 -12.47
CA LEU A 105 14.59 -6.62 -12.21
C LEU A 105 14.72 -7.32 -10.86
N SER A 106 13.97 -6.86 -9.86
CA SER A 106 13.99 -7.42 -8.53
C SER A 106 12.71 -7.11 -7.77
N LYS A 107 12.13 -8.15 -7.17
CA LYS A 107 10.89 -8.06 -6.37
C LYS A 107 11.19 -7.61 -4.95
N TYR A 108 10.15 -7.15 -4.27
CA TYR A 108 10.12 -6.94 -2.83
C TYR A 108 10.47 -8.23 -2.07
N GLY A 109 11.17 -8.12 -0.94
CA GLY A 109 11.46 -9.24 -0.06
C GLY A 109 12.93 -9.35 0.37
N ILE A 110 13.28 -10.45 1.01
CA ILE A 110 14.63 -10.65 1.56
C ILE A 110 15.61 -11.02 0.44
N ARG A 111 16.70 -10.25 0.32
CA ARG A 111 17.81 -10.47 -0.60
C ARG A 111 19.12 -10.51 0.20
N HIS A 112 19.88 -11.59 0.15
CA HIS A 112 21.20 -11.73 0.82
C HIS A 112 21.21 -11.16 2.25
N ARG A 113 20.23 -11.55 3.10
CA ARG A 113 20.04 -11.11 4.50
C ARG A 113 19.59 -9.65 4.67
N ARG A 114 19.26 -8.92 3.60
CA ARG A 114 18.73 -7.55 3.65
C ARG A 114 17.33 -7.51 3.07
N MET A 115 16.46 -6.74 3.71
CA MET A 115 15.11 -6.49 3.19
C MET A 115 15.18 -5.51 2.03
N HIS A 116 14.65 -5.89 0.88
CA HIS A 116 14.35 -5.03 -0.25
C HIS A 116 12.91 -4.52 -0.09
N THR A 117 12.76 -3.23 0.14
CA THR A 117 11.50 -2.61 0.53
C THR A 117 10.63 -2.16 -0.64
N GLY A 118 11.05 -2.44 -1.87
CA GLY A 118 10.34 -2.07 -3.09
C GLY A 118 10.46 -3.09 -4.21
N THR A 119 10.01 -2.69 -5.38
CA THR A 119 10.19 -3.41 -6.64
C THR A 119 11.10 -2.58 -7.54
N ASP A 120 12.14 -3.21 -8.09
CA ASP A 120 13.03 -2.57 -9.06
C ASP A 120 12.54 -2.88 -10.46
N ILE A 121 12.23 -1.85 -11.24
CA ILE A 121 11.66 -1.93 -12.58
C ILE A 121 12.65 -1.30 -13.56
N ARG A 122 13.02 -2.03 -14.62
CA ARG A 122 13.93 -1.56 -15.66
C ARG A 122 13.36 -0.34 -16.37
N LEU A 123 14.21 0.66 -16.57
CA LEU A 123 13.95 1.82 -17.42
C LEU A 123 15.27 2.33 -18.02
N ASN A 124 15.19 3.25 -18.98
CA ASN A 124 16.35 3.97 -19.49
C ASN A 124 16.54 5.28 -18.74
N ALA A 125 17.76 5.81 -18.79
CA ALA A 125 18.00 7.14 -18.26
C ALA A 125 17.15 8.18 -19.01
N GLY A 126 16.43 9.02 -18.28
CA GLY A 126 15.54 10.02 -18.85
C GLY A 126 14.10 9.56 -19.13
N ASP A 127 13.79 8.27 -19.02
CA ASP A 127 12.41 7.78 -19.14
C ASP A 127 11.51 8.48 -18.10
N THR A 128 10.27 8.77 -18.49
CA THR A 128 9.32 9.44 -17.60
C THR A 128 8.85 8.52 -16.49
N VAL A 129 8.90 9.00 -15.24
CA VAL A 129 8.36 8.34 -14.06
C VAL A 129 7.11 9.10 -13.60
N ARG A 130 5.99 8.40 -13.46
CA ARG A 130 4.67 8.98 -13.23
C ARG A 130 4.12 8.62 -11.87
N SER A 131 3.23 9.49 -11.32
CA SER A 131 2.49 9.18 -10.10
C SER A 131 1.55 8.01 -10.33
N ALA A 132 1.55 7.03 -9.42
CA ALA A 132 0.70 5.84 -9.54
C ALA A 132 -0.79 6.15 -9.24
N PHE A 133 -1.06 7.11 -8.38
CA PHE A 133 -2.40 7.54 -7.98
C PHE A 133 -2.42 9.05 -7.74
N ASP A 134 -3.62 9.61 -7.60
CA ASP A 134 -3.82 10.99 -7.16
C ASP A 134 -3.27 11.20 -5.76
N GLY A 135 -2.67 12.35 -5.49
CA GLY A 135 -2.14 12.63 -4.16
C GLY A 135 -1.38 13.94 -4.05
N ARG A 136 -0.60 14.05 -2.97
CA ARG A 136 0.23 15.22 -2.66
C ARG A 136 1.67 14.82 -2.41
N VAL A 137 2.61 15.53 -2.97
CA VAL A 137 4.05 15.27 -2.80
C VAL A 137 4.47 15.62 -1.38
N ARG A 138 4.94 14.61 -0.64
CA ARG A 138 5.41 14.77 0.74
C ARG A 138 6.93 14.95 0.84
N LEU A 139 7.68 14.28 -0.04
CA LEU A 139 9.13 14.41 -0.15
C LEU A 139 9.53 14.54 -1.62
N ALA A 140 10.49 15.45 -1.91
CA ALA A 140 11.07 15.65 -3.21
C ALA A 140 12.52 16.11 -3.02
N LYS A 141 13.44 15.15 -2.73
CA LYS A 141 14.85 15.46 -2.43
C LYS A 141 15.76 14.23 -2.52
N ARG A 142 17.07 14.46 -2.37
CA ARG A 142 18.05 13.38 -2.30
C ARG A 142 18.06 12.73 -0.92
N PHE A 143 18.05 11.40 -0.91
CA PHE A 143 18.18 10.57 0.30
C PHE A 143 19.35 9.59 0.18
N SER A 144 19.99 9.31 1.31
CA SER A 144 21.04 8.28 1.37
C SER A 144 20.47 6.92 0.95
N GLY A 145 21.14 6.27 0.02
CA GLY A 145 20.72 4.99 -0.55
C GLY A 145 19.73 5.13 -1.70
N TYR A 146 18.65 5.87 -1.55
CA TYR A 146 17.61 6.06 -2.57
C TYR A 146 18.03 6.98 -3.73
N GLY A 147 19.06 7.84 -3.54
CA GLY A 147 19.38 8.88 -4.52
C GLY A 147 18.30 9.96 -4.54
N ASN A 148 18.00 10.49 -5.71
CA ASN A 148 16.89 11.43 -5.89
C ASN A 148 15.58 10.67 -5.74
N LEU A 149 14.70 11.18 -4.86
CA LEU A 149 13.50 10.51 -4.41
C LEU A 149 12.32 11.46 -4.40
N VAL A 150 11.18 10.98 -4.90
CA VAL A 150 9.87 11.58 -4.68
C VAL A 150 9.05 10.60 -3.85
N LEU A 151 8.32 11.11 -2.85
CA LEU A 151 7.33 10.38 -2.09
C LEU A 151 6.00 11.12 -2.21
N VAL A 152 4.99 10.43 -2.68
CA VAL A 152 3.62 10.93 -2.81
C VAL A 152 2.74 10.24 -1.78
N ARG A 153 1.94 11.01 -1.05
CA ARG A 153 0.83 10.52 -0.23
C ARG A 153 -0.45 10.63 -1.01
N HIS A 154 -1.16 9.52 -1.13
CA HIS A 154 -2.38 9.39 -1.93
C HIS A 154 -3.63 9.55 -1.08
N ASN A 155 -4.73 9.92 -1.73
CA ASN A 155 -6.03 10.16 -1.07
C ASN A 155 -6.61 8.90 -0.40
N ASN A 156 -6.16 7.69 -0.82
CA ASN A 156 -6.54 6.42 -0.22
C ASN A 156 -5.67 6.03 1.00
N GLY A 157 -4.79 6.91 1.47
CA GLY A 157 -3.91 6.67 2.62
C GLY A 157 -2.62 5.93 2.30
N LEU A 158 -2.39 5.48 1.07
CA LEU A 158 -1.12 4.92 0.65
C LEU A 158 -0.05 6.00 0.49
N GLU A 159 1.20 5.60 0.60
CA GLU A 159 2.34 6.38 0.14
C GLU A 159 3.12 5.57 -0.90
N THR A 160 3.54 6.23 -1.98
CA THR A 160 4.44 5.64 -2.97
C THR A 160 5.77 6.37 -3.00
N ILE A 161 6.85 5.62 -3.23
CA ILE A 161 8.21 6.14 -3.39
C ILE A 161 8.69 5.84 -4.80
N TYR A 162 9.27 6.85 -5.42
CA TYR A 162 9.92 6.82 -6.72
C TYR A 162 11.37 7.22 -6.51
N ALA A 163 12.30 6.26 -6.58
CA ALA A 163 13.70 6.49 -6.26
C ALA A 163 14.65 6.18 -7.42
N HIS A 164 15.92 6.50 -7.22
CA HIS A 164 17.01 6.44 -8.19
C HIS A 164 16.84 7.37 -9.40
N LEU A 165 15.98 8.39 -9.26
CA LEU A 165 15.70 9.35 -10.32
C LEU A 165 16.95 10.12 -10.72
N SER A 166 17.09 10.41 -12.03
CA SER A 166 18.09 11.36 -12.53
C SER A 166 17.68 12.80 -12.21
N LYS A 167 16.37 13.09 -12.32
CA LYS A 167 15.80 14.41 -12.06
C LYS A 167 14.48 14.28 -11.31
N ILE A 168 14.27 15.13 -10.29
CA ILE A 168 12.99 15.37 -9.63
C ILE A 168 12.27 16.46 -10.42
N CYS A 169 10.98 16.24 -10.74
CA CYS A 169 10.17 17.16 -11.56
C CYS A 169 9.03 17.81 -10.80
N VAL A 170 8.93 17.60 -9.49
CA VAL A 170 7.89 18.13 -8.61
C VAL A 170 8.50 18.70 -7.33
N ASN A 171 7.75 19.54 -6.63
CA ASN A 171 8.12 20.11 -5.34
C ASN A 171 7.29 19.49 -4.20
N VAL A 172 7.79 19.63 -2.97
CA VAL A 172 7.02 19.29 -1.78
C VAL A 172 5.74 20.14 -1.75
N ASN A 173 4.63 19.51 -1.42
CA ASN A 173 3.27 20.04 -1.40
C ASN A 173 2.57 20.16 -2.76
N ASP A 174 3.22 19.89 -3.88
CA ASP A 174 2.53 19.83 -5.17
C ASP A 174 1.42 18.74 -5.12
N THR A 175 0.25 19.07 -5.67
CA THR A 175 -0.80 18.08 -5.95
C THR A 175 -0.52 17.43 -7.28
N VAL A 176 -0.61 16.11 -7.33
CA VAL A 176 -0.40 15.30 -8.54
C VAL A 176 -1.59 14.39 -8.79
N LYS A 177 -1.90 14.18 -10.05
CA LYS A 177 -2.86 13.19 -10.53
C LYS A 177 -2.14 11.90 -10.91
N ALA A 178 -2.88 10.78 -10.94
CA ALA A 178 -2.37 9.55 -11.53
C ALA A 178 -1.91 9.80 -12.97
N GLY A 179 -0.67 9.41 -13.28
CA GLY A 179 -0.06 9.66 -14.58
C GLY A 179 0.74 10.97 -14.69
N ASP A 180 0.69 11.88 -13.74
CA ASP A 180 1.51 13.09 -13.75
C ASP A 180 2.99 12.75 -13.61
N LEU A 181 3.84 13.54 -14.29
CA LEU A 181 5.27 13.41 -14.25
C LEU A 181 5.82 13.79 -12.86
N VAL A 182 6.44 12.85 -12.16
CA VAL A 182 7.09 13.10 -10.86
C VAL A 182 8.61 13.16 -10.95
N GLY A 183 9.20 12.54 -11.98
CA GLY A 183 10.64 12.56 -12.18
C GLY A 183 11.09 11.85 -13.46
N LEU A 184 12.39 11.85 -13.70
CA LEU A 184 13.01 11.14 -14.81
C LEU A 184 13.84 9.99 -14.27
N GLY A 185 13.78 8.85 -14.97
CA GLY A 185 14.53 7.64 -14.65
C GLY A 185 16.03 7.86 -14.64
N GLY A 186 16.73 7.10 -13.80
CA GLY A 186 18.17 7.24 -13.67
C GLY A 186 18.84 6.13 -12.87
N ARG A 187 20.00 6.49 -12.30
CA ARG A 187 20.86 5.58 -11.52
C ARG A 187 21.51 6.32 -10.34
N THR A 188 20.76 7.16 -9.65
CA THR A 188 21.30 7.88 -8.49
C THR A 188 21.26 7.04 -7.21
N GLY A 189 21.99 7.43 -6.18
CA GLY A 189 22.06 6.70 -4.92
C GLY A 189 22.87 5.40 -5.01
N ARG A 190 22.32 4.28 -4.56
CA ARG A 190 22.99 2.96 -4.57
C ARG A 190 22.64 2.11 -5.80
N ALA A 191 21.95 2.67 -6.77
CA ALA A 191 21.59 1.93 -7.98
C ALA A 191 22.83 1.49 -8.75
N THR A 192 22.87 0.23 -9.20
CA THR A 192 23.96 -0.33 -10.02
C THR A 192 23.69 -0.25 -11.51
N CYS A 193 22.42 -0.11 -11.91
CA CYS A 193 21.95 0.10 -13.28
C CYS A 193 20.78 1.09 -13.30
N ASN A 194 20.34 1.49 -14.48
CA ASN A 194 19.14 2.33 -14.62
C ASN A 194 17.90 1.50 -14.26
N HIS A 195 17.15 1.94 -13.25
CA HIS A 195 15.88 1.34 -12.83
C HIS A 195 15.09 2.32 -11.95
N LEU A 196 13.79 2.13 -11.91
CA LEU A 196 12.94 2.71 -10.89
C LEU A 196 12.91 1.76 -9.69
N HIS A 197 13.31 2.24 -8.52
CA HIS A 197 12.97 1.58 -7.27
C HIS A 197 11.64 2.16 -6.79
N PHE A 198 10.59 1.33 -6.85
CA PHE A 198 9.22 1.69 -6.50
C PHE A 198 8.80 1.01 -5.21
N GLU A 199 8.34 1.80 -4.24
CA GLU A 199 7.79 1.27 -2.98
C GLU A 199 6.34 1.69 -2.80
N THR A 200 5.59 0.85 -2.10
CA THR A 200 4.30 1.19 -1.52
C THR A 200 4.37 1.05 -0.02
N ARG A 201 3.77 1.99 0.67
CA ARG A 201 3.79 2.07 2.13
C ARG A 201 2.42 2.42 2.67
N LEU A 202 2.12 1.92 3.85
CA LEU A 202 1.00 2.35 4.68
C LEU A 202 1.52 2.51 6.11
N PHE A 203 1.18 3.62 6.76
CA PHE A 203 1.69 3.95 8.11
C PHE A 203 3.22 3.89 8.21
N GLY A 204 3.93 4.25 7.14
CA GLY A 204 5.38 4.19 7.06
C GLY A 204 5.97 2.78 6.86
N GLU A 205 5.16 1.72 6.89
CA GLU A 205 5.60 0.34 6.67
C GLU A 205 5.51 -0.02 5.18
N PRO A 206 6.61 -0.49 4.57
CA PRO A 206 6.60 -0.93 3.18
C PRO A 206 5.94 -2.29 3.04
N PHE A 207 5.28 -2.53 1.90
CA PHE A 207 4.72 -3.82 1.55
C PHE A 207 4.87 -4.12 0.05
N ASP A 208 4.65 -5.38 -0.31
CA ASP A 208 4.89 -5.88 -1.66
C ASP A 208 3.86 -5.35 -2.65
N SER A 209 4.28 -4.42 -3.50
CA SER A 209 3.45 -3.86 -4.58
C SER A 209 3.05 -4.89 -5.63
N ASN A 210 3.83 -5.97 -5.82
CA ASN A 210 3.50 -7.00 -6.81
C ASN A 210 2.25 -7.81 -6.47
N LYS A 211 1.77 -7.73 -5.22
CA LYS A 211 0.53 -8.39 -4.82
C LYS A 211 -0.70 -7.77 -5.49
N TYR A 212 -0.67 -6.47 -5.75
CA TYR A 212 -1.82 -5.74 -6.28
C TYR A 212 -1.55 -4.98 -7.58
N ILE A 213 -0.27 -4.85 -8.01
CA ILE A 213 0.11 -4.27 -9.30
C ILE A 213 0.72 -5.36 -10.17
N ASP A 214 0.24 -5.44 -11.40
CA ASP A 214 0.90 -6.13 -12.48
C ASP A 214 1.73 -5.13 -13.29
N PHE A 215 3.05 -5.16 -13.10
CA PHE A 215 3.95 -4.25 -13.81
C PHE A 215 4.19 -4.64 -15.26
N GLU A 216 3.91 -5.88 -15.67
CA GLU A 216 4.04 -6.35 -17.04
C GLU A 216 2.89 -5.83 -17.90
N THR A 217 1.66 -5.97 -17.40
CA THR A 217 0.44 -5.48 -18.06
C THR A 217 0.13 -4.02 -17.72
N SER A 218 0.79 -3.46 -16.72
CA SER A 218 0.55 -2.10 -16.19
C SER A 218 -0.86 -1.91 -15.64
N THR A 219 -1.43 -2.95 -15.00
CA THR A 219 -2.79 -2.97 -14.46
C THR A 219 -2.80 -3.31 -12.97
N LEU A 220 -3.92 -3.07 -12.30
CA LEU A 220 -4.15 -3.58 -10.95
C LEU A 220 -4.60 -5.04 -11.00
N ARG A 221 -4.13 -5.85 -10.05
CA ARG A 221 -4.56 -7.24 -9.79
C ARG A 221 -5.73 -7.31 -8.80
N ALA A 222 -5.98 -6.23 -8.08
CA ALA A 222 -7.01 -6.15 -7.06
C ALA A 222 -7.46 -4.70 -6.85
N ASP A 223 -8.73 -4.52 -6.53
CA ASP A 223 -9.33 -3.21 -6.27
C ASP A 223 -9.09 -2.73 -4.84
N LYS A 224 -8.73 -3.64 -3.96
CA LYS A 224 -8.54 -3.37 -2.53
C LYS A 224 -7.32 -4.09 -1.98
N VAL A 225 -6.70 -3.46 -0.98
CA VAL A 225 -5.67 -4.06 -0.14
C VAL A 225 -6.16 -4.04 1.31
N TYR A 226 -6.00 -5.15 2.00
CA TYR A 226 -6.37 -5.32 3.40
C TYR A 226 -5.11 -5.32 4.26
N TYR A 227 -5.14 -4.56 5.34
CA TYR A 227 -4.05 -4.51 6.31
C TYR A 227 -4.55 -4.92 7.70
N LYS A 228 -3.86 -5.86 8.32
CA LYS A 228 -4.08 -6.26 9.72
C LYS A 228 -2.78 -6.81 10.30
N ASN A 229 -2.41 -6.42 11.50
CA ASN A 229 -1.21 -6.92 12.19
C ASN A 229 0.07 -6.84 11.34
N LYS A 230 0.30 -5.75 10.60
CA LYS A 230 1.42 -5.55 9.68
C LYS A 230 1.44 -6.53 8.49
N GLN A 231 0.36 -7.22 8.24
CA GLN A 231 0.18 -8.08 7.07
C GLN A 231 -0.67 -7.35 6.04
N PHE A 232 -0.29 -7.51 4.77
CA PHE A 232 -0.98 -6.94 3.62
C PHE A 232 -1.43 -8.07 2.71
N GLU A 233 -2.72 -8.12 2.38
CA GLU A 233 -3.30 -9.08 1.46
C GLU A 233 -4.30 -8.40 0.52
N THR A 234 -4.49 -9.00 -0.63
CA THR A 234 -5.50 -8.56 -1.62
C THR A 234 -6.79 -9.37 -1.50
N ASP A 235 -6.77 -10.42 -0.69
CA ASP A 235 -7.93 -11.26 -0.37
C ASP A 235 -8.12 -11.28 1.16
N LEU A 236 -9.32 -10.90 1.58
CA LEU A 236 -9.69 -10.87 2.99
C LEU A 236 -9.64 -12.27 3.65
N ASN A 237 -9.98 -13.32 2.90
CA ASN A 237 -9.95 -14.69 3.40
C ASN A 237 -8.52 -15.15 3.68
N ASN A 238 -7.56 -14.77 2.81
CA ASN A 238 -6.15 -15.02 3.06
C ASN A 238 -5.65 -14.30 4.32
N LEU A 239 -6.15 -13.10 4.58
CA LEU A 239 -5.82 -12.35 5.79
C LEU A 239 -6.42 -13.00 7.05
N LYS A 240 -7.70 -13.45 6.99
CA LYS A 240 -8.37 -14.17 8.07
C LYS A 240 -7.65 -15.49 8.37
N ASN A 241 -7.32 -16.29 7.35
CA ASN A 241 -6.62 -17.56 7.48
C ASN A 241 -5.22 -17.42 8.10
N LYS A 242 -4.45 -16.42 7.68
CA LYS A 242 -3.13 -16.13 8.27
C LYS A 242 -3.25 -15.67 9.72
N SER A 243 -4.27 -14.86 10.04
CA SER A 243 -4.53 -14.43 11.40
C SER A 243 -4.96 -15.59 12.29
N ALA A 244 -5.80 -16.52 11.78
CA ALA A 244 -6.20 -17.74 12.47
C ALA A 244 -5.02 -18.71 12.66
N GLN A 245 -4.17 -18.89 11.65
CA GLN A 245 -2.95 -19.70 11.77
C GLN A 245 -1.97 -19.11 12.79
N ALA A 246 -1.81 -17.80 12.83
CA ALA A 246 -1.01 -17.12 13.84
C ALA A 246 -1.66 -17.27 15.24
N GLY A 247 -2.98 -17.20 15.33
CA GLY A 247 -3.75 -17.44 16.55
C GLY A 247 -3.66 -18.91 17.01
N ASN A 248 -3.81 -19.87 16.11
CA ASN A 248 -3.68 -21.30 16.41
C ASN A 248 -2.23 -21.70 16.77
N GLN A 249 -1.21 -21.00 16.25
CA GLN A 249 0.16 -21.16 16.75
C GLN A 249 0.34 -20.56 18.16
N MET A 250 -0.54 -19.63 18.58
CA MET A 250 -0.60 -19.11 19.95
C MET A 250 -1.56 -19.92 20.86
N LEU A 251 -2.59 -20.57 20.29
CA LEU A 251 -3.62 -21.34 21.02
C LEU A 251 -3.34 -22.85 21.10
N ALA A 252 -2.26 -23.34 20.46
CA ALA A 252 -1.75 -24.69 20.72
C ALA A 252 -1.00 -24.75 22.07
N THR A 253 -1.48 -23.98 23.05
CA THR A 253 -1.13 -24.09 24.46
C THR A 253 -2.37 -24.42 25.27
N ASP A 254 -3.01 -25.53 24.92
CA ASP A 254 -3.85 -26.23 25.88
C ASP A 254 -2.93 -27.07 26.74
N GLY A 255 -2.93 -26.83 28.06
CA GLY A 255 -2.43 -27.59 29.21
C GLY A 255 -1.30 -28.63 29.11
N GLY A 256 -0.66 -28.81 27.98
CA GLY A 256 0.46 -29.70 27.77
C GLY A 256 1.73 -28.91 27.43
N ALA A 257 2.84 -29.22 28.07
CA ALA A 257 4.14 -28.62 27.82
C ALA A 257 4.41 -28.51 26.30
N SER A 258 4.35 -27.30 25.74
CA SER A 258 4.58 -27.10 24.31
C SER A 258 6.03 -27.45 23.96
N LYS A 259 6.25 -28.15 22.86
CA LYS A 259 7.57 -28.64 22.44
C LYS A 259 7.99 -27.93 21.15
N HIS A 260 9.25 -27.52 21.06
CA HIS A 260 9.85 -26.97 19.86
C HIS A 260 10.93 -27.90 19.31
N VAL A 261 10.82 -28.31 18.06
CA VAL A 261 11.89 -29.04 17.36
C VAL A 261 12.90 -28.04 16.81
N ILE A 262 14.14 -28.13 17.24
CA ILE A 262 15.22 -27.22 16.84
C ILE A 262 15.52 -27.36 15.36
N ARG A 263 15.53 -26.25 14.64
CA ARG A 263 15.78 -26.14 13.19
C ARG A 263 17.07 -25.35 12.93
N LYS A 264 17.59 -25.44 11.72
CA LYS A 264 18.74 -24.63 11.28
C LYS A 264 18.44 -23.14 11.43
N GLY A 265 19.30 -22.43 12.18
CA GLY A 265 19.16 -20.99 12.46
C GLY A 265 18.44 -20.67 13.78
N ASP A 266 17.91 -21.66 14.50
CA ASP A 266 17.36 -21.46 15.84
C ASP A 266 18.45 -21.18 16.86
N ASN A 267 18.13 -20.28 17.80
CA ASN A 267 18.88 -20.06 19.02
C ASN A 267 17.89 -19.79 20.16
N LEU A 268 18.35 -19.90 21.41
CA LEU A 268 17.47 -19.75 22.58
C LEU A 268 16.74 -18.42 22.64
N TRP A 269 17.34 -17.33 22.13
CA TRP A 269 16.70 -16.02 22.09
C TRP A 269 15.58 -15.96 21.04
N THR A 270 15.83 -16.48 19.81
CA THR A 270 14.81 -16.52 18.75
C THR A 270 13.64 -17.42 19.12
N ILE A 271 13.90 -18.55 19.79
CA ILE A 271 12.86 -19.46 20.28
C ILE A 271 12.09 -18.80 21.42
N ALA A 272 12.75 -18.19 22.40
CA ALA A 272 12.10 -17.49 23.50
C ALA A 272 11.15 -16.38 22.98
N LYS A 273 11.60 -15.59 22.01
CA LYS A 273 10.81 -14.54 21.37
C LYS A 273 9.59 -15.10 20.62
N ARG A 274 9.76 -16.23 19.92
CA ARG A 274 8.68 -16.91 19.17
C ARG A 274 7.56 -17.39 20.09
N TYR A 275 7.91 -17.89 21.26
CA TYR A 275 6.94 -18.44 22.22
C TYR A 275 6.59 -17.49 23.37
N ASN A 276 6.92 -16.21 23.25
CA ASN A 276 6.64 -15.17 24.25
C ASN A 276 7.12 -15.56 25.67
N THR A 277 8.30 -16.18 25.75
CA THR A 277 8.96 -16.59 27.00
C THR A 277 10.36 -15.96 27.10
N THR A 278 11.13 -16.34 28.09
CA THR A 278 12.49 -15.84 28.29
C THR A 278 13.52 -16.96 28.11
N VAL A 279 14.74 -16.61 27.69
CA VAL A 279 15.85 -17.57 27.62
C VAL A 279 16.05 -18.28 28.96
N LYS A 280 15.92 -17.55 30.08
CA LYS A 280 16.02 -18.12 31.44
C LYS A 280 14.99 -19.21 31.67
N LYS A 281 13.72 -18.97 31.35
CA LYS A 281 12.64 -19.97 31.48
C LYS A 281 12.87 -21.19 30.60
N LEU A 282 13.28 -20.99 29.33
CA LEU A 282 13.63 -22.08 28.43
C LEU A 282 14.78 -22.94 28.98
N CYS A 283 15.80 -22.30 29.50
CA CYS A 283 16.97 -23.00 30.09
C CYS A 283 16.52 -23.82 31.29
N THR A 284 15.70 -23.25 32.19
CA THR A 284 15.21 -23.96 33.38
C THR A 284 14.32 -25.16 32.99
N ALA A 285 13.36 -24.95 32.05
CA ALA A 285 12.48 -26.03 31.60
C ALA A 285 13.16 -27.21 30.92
N ASN A 286 14.37 -26.97 30.36
CA ASN A 286 15.13 -28.00 29.64
C ASN A 286 16.43 -28.45 30.35
N ASN A 287 16.67 -27.93 31.53
CA ASN A 287 17.89 -28.19 32.31
C ASN A 287 19.19 -27.96 31.50
N ILE A 288 19.24 -26.80 30.78
CA ILE A 288 20.38 -26.39 29.97
C ILE A 288 20.86 -24.99 30.35
N THR A 289 22.07 -24.67 29.99
CA THR A 289 22.63 -23.32 30.16
C THR A 289 22.37 -22.46 28.93
N ALA A 290 22.42 -21.13 29.10
CA ALA A 290 22.21 -20.19 27.97
C ALA A 290 23.32 -20.29 26.90
N SER A 291 24.49 -20.84 27.25
CA SER A 291 25.60 -21.09 26.32
C SER A 291 25.53 -22.45 25.62
N LYS A 292 24.53 -23.30 25.94
CA LYS A 292 24.33 -24.60 25.31
C LYS A 292 24.13 -24.50 23.81
N THR A 293 24.94 -25.17 23.03
CA THR A 293 24.74 -25.35 21.60
C THR A 293 23.48 -26.21 21.35
N LEU A 294 22.53 -25.67 20.59
CA LEU A 294 21.30 -26.38 20.23
C LEU A 294 21.56 -27.35 19.09
N LYS A 295 21.20 -28.64 19.27
CA LYS A 295 21.34 -29.66 18.23
C LYS A 295 20.10 -29.66 17.35
N ILE A 296 20.26 -29.49 16.03
CA ILE A 296 19.17 -29.56 15.06
C ILE A 296 18.46 -30.92 15.17
N GLY A 297 17.10 -30.89 15.17
CA GLY A 297 16.27 -32.09 15.33
C GLY A 297 15.97 -32.45 16.78
N SER A 298 16.68 -31.91 17.78
CA SER A 298 16.30 -32.12 19.18
C SER A 298 15.09 -31.28 19.58
N VAL A 299 14.39 -31.74 20.63
CA VAL A 299 13.15 -31.14 21.13
C VAL A 299 13.47 -30.31 22.36
N LEU A 300 12.94 -29.07 22.38
CA LEU A 300 13.00 -28.14 23.51
C LEU A 300 11.60 -28.01 24.12
N GLN A 301 11.50 -28.17 25.43
CA GLN A 301 10.27 -27.89 26.19
C GLN A 301 10.09 -26.36 26.29
N ILE A 302 8.85 -25.90 26.02
CA ILE A 302 8.48 -24.48 26.08
C ILE A 302 7.45 -24.35 27.21
N ASN A 303 7.83 -23.89 28.36
CA ASN A 303 6.92 -23.64 29.49
C ASN A 303 6.95 -22.17 29.87
#